data_072ca11c3ba1fe259452048c627b2e38
#
_entry.id   072ca11c3ba1fe259452048c627b2e38
#
_cell.length_a   1.000
_cell.length_b   1.000
_cell.length_c   1.000
_cell.angle_alpha   90.00
_cell.angle_beta   90.00
_cell.angle_gamma   90.00
#
_symmetry.space_group_name_H-M   'P 1'
#
loop_
_entity.id
_entity.type
_entity.pdbx_description
1 polymer ?
#
loop_
_entity_poly.entity_id
_entity_poly.type
_entity_poly.pdbx_seq_one_letter_code
_entity_poly.pdbx_strand_id
1 'polypeptide(L)'
;MTSGQADIVSQGTSHKTFFERYFELLDGQDPHRSLELVADDLEFSIQWAADGSRKSSQFVGGREELRGFIDAGDTDGWAHYVLHSRVSGNVEFALGETRWDNGERIGTFLAVAELDESGRMRRYMVARSPVLAFPG
;
A
#
# COMPACT_ATOMS: atom_id res chain seq x y z
N MET A 1 1.43 7.31 -26.26
CA MET A 1 1.66 7.26 -25.98
C MET A 1 1.75 7.47 -25.75
N THR A 2 1.32 7.39 -25.62
CA THR A 2 1.35 7.42 -25.28
C THR A 2 1.20 7.63 -24.95
N SER A 3 0.83 7.64 -25.00
CA SER A 3 0.61 7.80 -24.55
C SER A 3 0.31 8.05 -24.35
N GLY A 4 0.03 8.20 -24.36
CA GLY A 4 -0.20 8.30 -24.12
C GLY A 4 -0.72 8.56 -24.03
N GLN A 5 -0.85 8.44 -23.99
CA GLN A 5 -1.34 8.59 -23.88
C GLN A 5 -1.95 8.86 -23.69
N ALA A 6 -2.12 8.92 -23.71
CA ALA A 6 -2.64 9.01 -23.42
C ALA A 6 -3.05 9.21 -23.10
N ASP A 7 -3.06 9.02 -22.94
CA ASP A 7 -3.48 9.14 -22.43
C ASP A 7 -3.92 9.65 -22.11
N ILE A 8 -4.16 9.68 -22.14
CA ILE A 8 -4.62 9.98 -21.77
C ILE A 8 -5.18 10.38 -21.38
N VAL A 9 -5.44 10.33 -21.38
CA VAL A 9 -5.94 10.56 -20.83
C VAL A 9 -6.39 10.90 -20.37
N SER A 10 -6.69 11.10 -20.26
CA SER A 10 -7.04 11.25 -19.69
C SER A 10 -7.38 11.56 -19.23
N GLN A 11 -7.82 11.96 -19.22
CA GLN A 11 -8.21 12.14 -18.78
C GLN A 11 -8.86 12.44 -17.81
N GLY A 12 -9.14 13.50 -17.93
CA GLY A 12 -9.57 14.10 -16.70
C GLY A 12 -9.98 13.15 -15.61
N THR A 13 -10.24 11.99 -15.92
CA THR A 13 -10.53 10.96 -14.93
C THR A 13 -9.23 10.46 -14.36
N SER A 14 -8.97 10.79 -13.11
CA SER A 14 -7.81 10.24 -12.46
C SER A 14 -8.05 8.76 -12.20
N HIS A 15 -7.22 7.95 -12.78
CA HIS A 15 -7.22 6.53 -12.50
C HIS A 15 -6.23 6.28 -11.38
N LYS A 16 -6.76 6.10 -10.18
CA LYS A 16 -5.92 5.76 -9.05
C LYS A 16 -5.40 4.35 -9.24
N THR A 17 -4.15 4.13 -8.86
CA THR A 17 -3.57 2.80 -8.83
C THR A 17 -4.25 1.98 -7.74
N PHE A 18 -4.03 0.66 -7.75
CA PHE A 18 -4.59 -0.20 -6.71
C PHE A 18 -4.15 0.28 -5.32
N PHE A 19 -2.86 0.54 -5.12
CA PHE A 19 -2.37 0.93 -3.80
C PHE A 19 -2.87 2.31 -3.38
N GLU A 20 -3.04 3.24 -4.32
CA GLU A 20 -3.65 4.54 -3.98
C GLU A 20 -5.06 4.35 -3.44
N ARG A 21 -5.86 3.47 -4.07
CA ARG A 21 -7.21 3.16 -3.59
C ARG A 21 -7.19 2.41 -2.26
N TYR A 22 -6.30 1.43 -2.14
CA TYR A 22 -6.20 0.61 -0.94
C TYR A 22 -5.80 1.47 0.26
N PHE A 23 -4.77 2.29 0.11
CA PHE A 23 -4.31 3.15 1.21
C PHE A 23 -5.31 4.26 1.53
N GLU A 24 -6.04 4.77 0.54
CA GLU A 24 -7.10 5.74 0.79
C GLU A 24 -8.15 5.18 1.74
N LEU A 25 -8.55 3.93 1.53
CA LEU A 25 -9.51 3.28 2.42
C LEU A 25 -8.89 2.93 3.77
N LEU A 26 -7.68 2.41 3.76
CA LEU A 26 -6.98 1.99 4.98
C LEU A 26 -6.72 3.18 5.91
N ASP A 27 -6.36 4.33 5.35
CA ASP A 27 -6.05 5.54 6.11
C ASP A 27 -7.29 6.40 6.37
N GLY A 28 -8.46 5.98 5.92
CA GLY A 28 -9.69 6.72 6.06
C GLY A 28 -10.37 6.50 7.40
N GLN A 29 -11.61 6.97 7.50
CA GLN A 29 -12.38 6.91 8.75
C GLN A 29 -12.75 5.48 9.14
N ASP A 30 -12.90 4.60 8.16
CA ASP A 30 -13.21 3.19 8.39
C ASP A 30 -12.18 2.32 7.69
N PRO A 31 -11.05 2.02 8.37
CA PRO A 31 -9.98 1.23 7.75
C PRO A 31 -10.42 -0.16 7.28
N HIS A 32 -11.47 -0.72 7.86
CA HIS A 32 -12.00 -2.02 7.43
C HIS A 32 -12.47 -2.02 5.99
N ARG A 33 -12.81 -0.86 5.44
CA ARG A 33 -13.24 -0.77 4.04
C ARG A 33 -12.13 -1.18 3.07
N SER A 34 -10.87 -1.11 3.50
CA SER A 34 -9.76 -1.60 2.68
C SER A 34 -9.90 -3.10 2.37
N LEU A 35 -10.58 -3.86 3.24
CA LEU A 35 -10.80 -5.29 3.04
C LEU A 35 -11.73 -5.58 1.86
N GLU A 36 -12.48 -4.59 1.37
CA GLU A 36 -13.28 -4.73 0.15
C GLU A 36 -12.41 -5.00 -1.08
N LEU A 37 -11.14 -4.58 -1.02
CA LEU A 37 -10.17 -4.78 -2.10
C LEU A 37 -9.31 -6.03 -1.91
N VAL A 38 -9.62 -6.85 -0.91
CA VAL A 38 -8.82 -8.01 -0.51
C VAL A 38 -9.59 -9.29 -0.82
N ALA A 39 -8.93 -10.23 -1.49
CA ALA A 39 -9.52 -11.52 -1.83
C ALA A 39 -9.69 -12.40 -0.58
N ASP A 40 -10.66 -13.31 -0.62
CA ASP A 40 -10.90 -14.22 0.49
C ASP A 40 -9.71 -15.15 0.76
N ASP A 41 -8.96 -15.49 -0.29
CA ASP A 41 -7.80 -16.39 -0.21
C ASP A 41 -6.48 -15.63 -0.11
N LEU A 42 -6.50 -14.41 0.41
CA LEU A 42 -5.30 -13.60 0.57
C LEU A 42 -4.19 -14.34 1.31
N GLU A 43 -2.96 -14.15 0.83
CA GLU A 43 -1.74 -14.42 1.58
C GLU A 43 -0.96 -13.12 1.69
N PHE A 44 -0.51 -12.75 2.89
CA PHE A 44 0.25 -11.51 3.04
C PHE A 44 1.46 -11.67 3.94
N SER A 45 2.42 -10.78 3.72
CA SER A 45 3.59 -10.65 4.58
C SER A 45 3.92 -9.15 4.72
N ILE A 46 3.97 -8.68 5.93
CA ILE A 46 4.37 -7.30 6.24
C ILE A 46 5.62 -7.36 7.11
N GLN A 47 6.69 -6.73 6.64
CA GLN A 47 7.92 -6.60 7.41
C GLN A 47 8.13 -5.17 7.81
N TRP A 48 8.53 -4.97 9.05
CA TRP A 48 8.75 -3.65 9.61
C TRP A 48 10.09 -3.61 10.33
N ALA A 49 10.95 -2.69 9.90
CA ALA A 49 12.17 -2.32 10.61
C ALA A 49 12.04 -0.84 11.00
N ALA A 50 11.66 -0.58 12.23
CA ALA A 50 11.27 0.76 12.65
C ALA A 50 12.45 1.67 12.95
N ASP A 51 13.58 1.11 13.36
CA ASP A 51 14.69 1.91 13.93
C ASP A 51 16.04 1.67 13.24
N GLY A 52 16.03 0.97 12.10
CA GLY A 52 17.26 0.66 11.39
C GLY A 52 18.08 -0.46 12.01
N SER A 53 17.61 -1.07 13.10
CA SER A 53 18.27 -2.23 13.67
C SER A 53 18.11 -3.44 12.75
N ARG A 54 18.87 -4.50 13.02
CA ARG A 54 18.72 -5.74 12.27
C ARG A 54 17.46 -6.51 12.66
N LYS A 55 16.79 -6.07 13.71
CA LYS A 55 15.55 -6.70 14.17
C LYS A 55 14.38 -6.10 13.40
N SER A 56 13.53 -6.96 12.90
CA SER A 56 12.30 -6.56 12.25
C SER A 56 11.15 -7.38 12.79
N SER A 57 9.96 -6.78 12.76
CA SER A 57 8.73 -7.51 13.04
C SER A 57 8.17 -8.01 11.72
N GLN A 58 7.62 -9.22 11.73
CA GLN A 58 6.99 -9.80 10.55
C GLN A 58 5.59 -10.27 10.91
N PHE A 59 4.62 -9.87 10.09
CA PHE A 59 3.23 -10.28 10.23
C PHE A 59 2.84 -11.03 8.98
N VAL A 60 2.34 -12.24 9.12
CA VAL A 60 1.97 -13.10 8.00
C VAL A 60 0.61 -13.71 8.23
N GLY A 61 -0.09 -14.05 7.16
CA GLY A 61 -1.35 -14.74 7.28
C GLY A 61 -2.26 -14.53 6.10
N GLY A 62 -3.54 -14.77 6.32
CA GLY A 62 -4.58 -14.57 5.36
C GLY A 62 -5.43 -13.35 5.67
N ARG A 63 -6.63 -13.30 5.09
CA ARG A 63 -7.52 -12.14 5.21
C ARG A 63 -7.90 -11.83 6.67
N GLU A 64 -8.16 -12.86 7.48
CA GLU A 64 -8.53 -12.65 8.88
C GLU A 64 -7.38 -12.12 9.72
N GLU A 65 -6.15 -12.59 9.45
CA GLU A 65 -4.97 -12.06 10.12
C GLU A 65 -4.71 -10.62 9.72
N LEU A 66 -4.97 -10.27 8.45
CA LEU A 66 -4.85 -8.88 8.01
C LEU A 66 -5.89 -8.00 8.71
N ARG A 67 -7.13 -8.49 8.87
CA ARG A 67 -8.14 -7.76 9.63
C ARG A 67 -7.67 -7.49 11.05
N GLY A 68 -7.11 -8.49 11.70
CA GLY A 68 -6.57 -8.34 13.06
C GLY A 68 -5.43 -7.33 13.12
N PHE A 69 -4.56 -7.34 12.10
CA PHE A 69 -3.47 -6.37 12.01
C PHE A 69 -4.02 -4.94 11.86
N ILE A 70 -5.04 -4.75 11.05
CA ILE A 70 -5.70 -3.45 10.87
C ILE A 70 -6.34 -2.99 12.19
N ASP A 71 -7.03 -3.91 12.89
CA ASP A 71 -7.69 -3.61 14.17
C ASP A 71 -6.70 -3.19 15.24
N ALA A 72 -5.51 -3.78 15.23
CA ALA A 72 -4.48 -3.48 16.23
C ALA A 72 -3.70 -2.22 15.90
N GLY A 73 -3.81 -1.72 14.67
CA GLY A 73 -3.04 -0.57 14.21
C GLY A 73 -3.60 0.74 14.73
N ASP A 74 -2.70 1.70 14.92
CA ASP A 74 -3.07 3.08 15.21
C ASP A 74 -2.79 3.89 13.96
N THR A 75 -3.87 4.40 13.33
CA THR A 75 -3.76 5.16 12.08
C THR A 75 -4.01 6.65 12.30
N ASP A 76 -4.12 7.07 13.56
CA ASP A 76 -4.41 8.48 13.86
C ASP A 76 -3.22 9.37 13.56
N GLY A 77 -3.44 10.35 12.72
CA GLY A 77 -2.48 11.41 12.49
C GLY A 77 -1.41 11.11 11.44
N TRP A 78 -1.50 9.97 10.75
CA TRP A 78 -0.54 9.66 9.68
C TRP A 78 -1.21 8.91 8.53
N ALA A 79 -0.54 8.88 7.39
CA ALA A 79 -1.08 8.24 6.20
C ALA A 79 0.03 7.74 5.27
N HIS A 80 -0.35 6.90 4.32
CA HIS A 80 0.54 6.37 3.29
C HIS A 80 0.50 7.28 2.06
N TYR A 81 1.67 7.50 1.46
CA TYR A 81 1.81 8.29 0.24
C TYR A 81 2.58 7.47 -0.80
N VAL A 82 1.94 7.17 -1.93
CA VAL A 82 2.58 6.46 -3.03
C VAL A 82 3.37 7.47 -3.85
N LEU A 83 4.68 7.26 -3.96
CA LEU A 83 5.56 8.13 -4.74
C LEU A 83 5.72 7.63 -6.17
N HIS A 84 5.90 6.33 -6.33
CA HIS A 84 6.07 5.70 -7.64
C HIS A 84 5.34 4.38 -7.66
N SER A 85 4.76 4.03 -8.80
CA SER A 85 4.13 2.73 -8.98
C SER A 85 4.37 2.21 -10.38
N ARG A 86 4.32 0.88 -10.53
CA ARG A 86 4.44 0.19 -11.81
C ARG A 86 3.58 -1.05 -11.77
N VAL A 87 3.09 -1.43 -12.94
CA VAL A 87 2.26 -2.62 -13.09
C VAL A 87 2.94 -3.55 -14.09
N SER A 88 3.01 -4.83 -13.73
CA SER A 88 3.49 -5.87 -14.62
C SER A 88 2.46 -7.01 -14.59
N GLY A 89 1.69 -7.16 -15.67
CA GLY A 89 0.59 -8.11 -15.69
C GLY A 89 -0.45 -7.78 -14.62
N ASN A 90 -0.69 -8.71 -13.72
CA ASN A 90 -1.62 -8.52 -12.60
C ASN A 90 -0.91 -8.17 -11.29
N VAL A 91 0.36 -7.75 -11.37
CA VAL A 91 1.15 -7.40 -10.19
C VAL A 91 1.43 -5.90 -10.20
N GLU A 92 1.14 -5.23 -9.10
CA GLU A 92 1.46 -3.81 -8.93
C GLU A 92 2.54 -3.64 -7.87
N PHE A 93 3.47 -2.73 -8.16
CA PHE A 93 4.57 -2.36 -7.26
C PHE A 93 4.41 -0.90 -6.89
N ALA A 94 4.61 -0.58 -5.61
CA ALA A 94 4.54 0.80 -5.16
C ALA A 94 5.67 1.11 -4.20
N LEU A 95 6.40 2.18 -4.48
CA LEU A 95 7.37 2.77 -3.58
C LEU A 95 6.71 4.00 -2.95
N GLY A 96 6.76 4.10 -1.64
CA GLY A 96 6.11 5.22 -0.97
C GLY A 96 6.71 5.52 0.39
N GLU A 97 6.03 6.41 1.09
CA GLU A 97 6.42 6.76 2.44
C GLU A 97 5.20 7.01 3.31
N THR A 98 5.39 6.87 4.61
CA THR A 98 4.37 7.25 5.59
C THR A 98 4.76 8.60 6.16
N ARG A 99 3.75 9.46 6.39
CA ARG A 99 3.95 10.82 6.90
C ARG A 99 2.92 11.14 7.96
N TRP A 100 3.35 11.94 8.93
CA TRP A 100 2.41 12.58 9.86
C TRP A 100 1.59 13.64 9.12
N ASP A 101 0.47 14.04 9.71
CA ASP A 101 -0.40 15.07 9.13
C ASP A 101 0.31 16.40 8.90
N ASN A 102 1.36 16.68 9.67
CA ASN A 102 2.17 17.89 9.48
C ASN A 102 3.18 17.76 8.33
N GLY A 103 3.20 16.61 7.64
CA GLY A 103 4.11 16.36 6.52
C GLY A 103 5.44 15.73 6.90
N GLU A 104 5.70 15.57 8.17
CA GLU A 104 6.94 14.95 8.64
C GLU A 104 6.97 13.46 8.27
N ARG A 105 8.07 13.01 7.71
CA ARG A 105 8.22 11.62 7.26
C ARG A 105 8.45 10.68 8.43
N ILE A 106 7.75 9.55 8.39
CA ILE A 106 7.90 8.50 9.40
C ILE A 106 8.79 7.37 8.88
N GLY A 107 8.56 6.92 7.65
CA GLY A 107 9.29 5.80 7.08
C GLY A 107 9.06 5.64 5.61
N THR A 108 9.76 4.69 5.01
CA THR A 108 9.67 4.35 3.59
C THR A 108 9.09 2.95 3.47
N PHE A 109 8.33 2.69 2.40
CA PHE A 109 7.83 1.33 2.15
C PHE A 109 7.95 0.94 0.69
N LEU A 110 8.05 -0.36 0.47
CA LEU A 110 7.91 -0.97 -0.85
C LEU A 110 6.82 -2.02 -0.72
N ALA A 111 5.79 -1.90 -1.56
CA ALA A 111 4.63 -2.78 -1.51
C ALA A 111 4.44 -3.48 -2.85
N VAL A 112 3.98 -4.72 -2.80
CA VAL A 112 3.68 -5.52 -3.99
C VAL A 112 2.33 -6.19 -3.78
N ALA A 113 1.45 -6.08 -4.79
CA ALA A 113 0.15 -6.75 -4.77
C ALA A 113 -0.05 -7.53 -6.05
N GLU A 114 -0.41 -8.79 -5.92
CA GLU A 114 -0.91 -9.59 -7.03
C GLU A 114 -2.44 -9.56 -6.96
N LEU A 115 -3.09 -9.16 -8.06
CA LEU A 115 -4.54 -9.06 -8.10
C LEU A 115 -5.15 -10.30 -8.76
N ASP A 116 -6.32 -10.71 -8.29
CA ASP A 116 -7.06 -11.79 -8.94
C ASP A 116 -7.90 -11.23 -10.10
N GLU A 117 -8.68 -12.10 -10.72
CA GLU A 117 -9.49 -11.71 -11.89
C GLU A 117 -10.52 -10.65 -11.57
N SER A 118 -10.95 -10.56 -10.30
CA SER A 118 -11.92 -9.54 -9.88
C SER A 118 -11.26 -8.23 -9.52
N GLY A 119 -9.92 -8.16 -9.56
CA GLY A 119 -9.18 -6.96 -9.18
C GLY A 119 -8.91 -6.85 -7.70
N ARG A 120 -9.14 -7.92 -6.94
CA ARG A 120 -8.84 -7.95 -5.51
C ARG A 120 -7.45 -8.50 -5.25
N MET A 121 -6.84 -8.01 -4.20
CA MET A 121 -5.49 -8.41 -3.79
C MET A 121 -5.50 -9.80 -3.19
N ARG A 122 -4.80 -10.74 -3.83
CA ARG A 122 -4.69 -12.12 -3.34
C ARG A 122 -3.31 -12.42 -2.76
N ARG A 123 -2.30 -11.65 -3.13
CA ARG A 123 -0.99 -11.71 -2.49
C ARG A 123 -0.51 -10.30 -2.22
N TYR A 124 0.01 -10.08 -1.03
CA TYR A 124 0.41 -8.76 -0.59
C TYR A 124 1.69 -8.86 0.22
N MET A 125 2.70 -8.15 -0.22
CA MET A 125 3.95 -8.05 0.52
C MET A 125 4.31 -6.60 0.69
N VAL A 126 4.70 -6.20 1.90
CA VAL A 126 5.21 -4.86 2.13
C VAL A 126 6.43 -4.94 3.04
N ALA A 127 7.46 -4.19 2.67
CA ALA A 127 8.65 -4.00 3.48
C ALA A 127 8.70 -2.53 3.89
N ARG A 128 8.89 -2.26 5.16
CA ARG A 128 8.96 -0.91 5.71
C ARG A 128 10.32 -0.68 6.34
N SER A 129 10.84 0.50 6.16
CA SER A 129 12.17 0.88 6.67
C SER A 129 12.11 2.29 7.22
N PRO A 130 13.16 2.72 7.98
CA PRO A 130 13.34 4.13 8.28
C PRO A 130 13.37 4.96 6.99
N VAL A 131 13.25 6.26 7.13
CA VAL A 131 13.13 7.17 5.99
C VAL A 131 14.33 7.07 5.07
N LEU A 132 14.05 6.87 3.77
CA LEU A 132 15.00 7.01 2.68
C LEU A 132 14.45 8.09 1.76
N ALA A 133 15.27 9.05 1.38
CA ALA A 133 14.80 10.22 0.63
C ALA A 133 14.76 9.93 -0.87
N PHE A 134 13.70 9.29 -1.32
CA PHE A 134 13.47 9.10 -2.75
C PHE A 134 12.78 10.34 -3.32
N PRO A 135 13.15 10.74 -4.55
CA PRO A 135 12.39 11.80 -5.22
C PRO A 135 10.97 11.33 -5.48
N GLY A 136 10.02 12.18 -5.18
CA GLY A 136 8.61 11.84 -5.29
C GLY A 136 7.85 12.77 -6.21
#